data_6fa8eaad3b7e0b65fb7a5a4ea245d746
#
_entry.id   6fa8eaad3b7e0b65fb7a5a4ea245d746
#
_cell.length_a   1.000
_cell.length_b   1.000
_cell.length_c   1.000
_cell.angle_alpha   90.00
_cell.angle_beta   90.00
_cell.angle_gamma   90.00
#
_symmetry.space_group_name_H-M   'P 1'
#
loop_
_entity.id
_entity.type
_entity.pdbx_description
1 polymer ?
#
loop_
_entity_poly.entity_id
_entity_poly.type
_entity_poly.pdbx_seq_one_letter_code
_entity_poly.pdbx_strand_id
1 'polypeptide(L)'
;MFSATLRGIDALEVEVEVNARGADKPQVIIVGLPDAAVRESSQRVTSAIGASALFLDDGVKTVNLAPADLKKEGPSFDLPIALAMIAASRTKPFNADDCCVVGELGLDGAVRPVKGVLSIALEAKRRGRTRLLVPEANAPEAAVIDGIEVYPIRSLRDAWEFLEDNIVIPPFKLDRRAFFSSQKSYDLDFEEVKGQHHVK
;
A
#
# COMPACT_ATOMS: atom_id res chain seq x y z
N MET A 1 -9.47 4.11 5.95
CA MET A 1 -8.58 3.70 4.84
C MET A 1 -8.15 2.27 5.06
N PHE A 2 -8.19 1.42 4.03
CA PHE A 2 -7.81 0.01 4.17
C PHE A 2 -6.46 -0.28 3.50
N SER A 3 -5.70 -1.18 4.11
CA SER A 3 -4.41 -1.71 3.69
C SER A 3 -4.31 -3.18 4.06
N ALA A 4 -3.16 -3.80 3.93
CA ALA A 4 -2.95 -5.17 4.38
C ALA A 4 -1.50 -5.40 4.87
N THR A 5 -1.34 -6.36 5.79
CA THR A 5 -0.06 -6.90 6.22
C THR A 5 0.08 -8.36 5.80
N LEU A 6 1.31 -8.79 5.57
CA LEU A 6 1.59 -10.19 5.24
C LEU A 6 1.75 -11.05 6.50
N ARG A 7 1.24 -12.26 6.46
CA ARG A 7 1.51 -13.32 7.44
C ARG A 7 1.84 -14.62 6.70
N GLY A 8 3.12 -14.88 6.52
CA GLY A 8 3.58 -15.95 5.63
C GLY A 8 3.24 -15.64 4.18
N ILE A 9 2.46 -16.50 3.54
CA ILE A 9 1.97 -16.33 2.16
C ILE A 9 0.62 -15.62 2.09
N ASP A 10 -0.08 -15.46 3.21
CA ASP A 10 -1.38 -14.81 3.29
C ASP A 10 -1.24 -13.33 3.59
N ALA A 11 -2.23 -12.55 3.17
CA ALA A 11 -2.41 -11.17 3.59
C ALA A 11 -3.61 -11.06 4.52
N LEU A 12 -3.56 -10.11 5.44
CA LEU A 12 -4.63 -9.79 6.37
C LEU A 12 -4.93 -8.30 6.29
N GLU A 13 -6.20 -7.95 6.14
CA GLU A 13 -6.64 -6.56 6.07
C GLU A 13 -6.29 -5.80 7.35
N VAL A 14 -5.84 -4.57 7.16
CA VAL A 14 -5.53 -3.59 8.20
C VAL A 14 -6.28 -2.31 7.91
N GLU A 15 -7.06 -1.84 8.88
CA GLU A 15 -7.68 -0.53 8.81
C GLU A 15 -6.73 0.53 9.37
N VAL A 16 -6.54 1.59 8.59
CA VAL A 16 -5.74 2.76 8.96
C VAL A 16 -6.69 3.88 9.33
N GLU A 17 -6.76 4.17 10.63
CA GLU A 17 -7.57 5.23 11.21
C GLU A 17 -6.67 6.38 11.67
N VAL A 18 -7.08 7.62 11.46
CA VAL A 18 -6.33 8.79 11.92
C VAL A 18 -7.24 9.71 12.70
N ASN A 19 -6.82 10.05 13.91
CA ASN A 19 -7.39 11.11 14.72
C ASN A 19 -6.43 12.30 14.69
N ALA A 20 -6.92 13.45 14.22
CA ALA A 20 -6.19 14.71 14.19
C ALA A 20 -6.73 15.65 15.28
N ARG A 21 -5.82 16.26 16.07
CA ARG A 21 -6.17 17.30 17.03
C ARG A 21 -5.15 18.44 16.98
N GLY A 22 -5.63 19.65 17.14
CA GLY A 22 -4.75 20.83 17.24
C GLY A 22 -3.80 20.73 18.43
N ALA A 23 -2.54 21.12 18.22
CA ALA A 23 -1.52 21.28 19.26
C ALA A 23 -0.43 22.23 18.76
N ASP A 24 0.29 22.86 19.69
CA ASP A 24 1.36 23.80 19.36
C ASP A 24 2.57 23.17 18.66
N LYS A 25 2.72 21.86 18.79
CA LYS A 25 3.82 21.12 18.15
C LYS A 25 3.26 19.97 17.30
N PRO A 26 3.65 19.86 16.03
CA PRO A 26 3.26 18.74 15.20
C PRO A 26 3.91 17.44 15.72
N GLN A 27 3.12 16.37 15.80
CA GLN A 27 3.58 15.06 16.21
C GLN A 27 2.76 13.97 15.52
N VAL A 28 3.41 12.89 15.08
CA VAL A 28 2.77 11.70 14.56
C VAL A 28 3.03 10.54 15.52
N ILE A 29 1.97 9.91 16.00
CA ILE A 29 2.01 8.75 16.89
C ILE A 29 1.34 7.58 16.19
N ILE A 30 2.06 6.45 16.04
CA ILE A 30 1.53 5.24 15.40
C ILE A 30 1.33 4.16 16.46
N VAL A 31 0.13 3.62 16.54
CA VAL A 31 -0.28 2.54 17.46
C VAL A 31 -0.86 1.35 16.69
N GLY A 32 -1.10 0.21 17.35
CA GLY A 32 -1.64 -1.01 16.73
C GLY A 32 -0.55 -2.03 16.37
N LEU A 33 0.42 -2.27 17.27
CA LEU A 33 1.54 -3.20 17.12
C LEU A 33 2.41 -2.96 15.86
N PRO A 34 2.85 -1.70 15.61
CA PRO A 34 3.79 -1.43 14.52
C PRO A 34 5.16 -2.01 14.82
N ASP A 35 5.85 -2.57 13.83
CA ASP A 35 7.27 -2.90 13.92
C ASP A 35 8.15 -1.63 13.88
N ALA A 36 9.49 -1.79 13.87
CA ALA A 36 10.40 -0.65 13.81
C ALA A 36 10.24 0.14 12.49
N ALA A 37 10.09 -0.54 11.37
CA ALA A 37 9.95 0.09 10.05
C ALA A 37 8.66 0.91 9.96
N VAL A 38 7.54 0.41 10.50
CA VAL A 38 6.27 1.14 10.56
C VAL A 38 6.36 2.33 11.52
N ARG A 39 7.08 2.22 12.65
CA ARG A 39 7.28 3.38 13.54
C ARG A 39 8.10 4.49 12.89
N GLU A 40 9.09 4.13 12.07
CA GLU A 40 9.89 5.09 11.30
C GLU A 40 9.11 5.76 10.16
N SER A 41 7.99 5.18 9.73
CA SER A 41 7.10 5.76 8.70
C SER A 41 6.68 7.19 9.03
N SER A 42 6.56 7.55 10.31
CA SER A 42 6.13 8.90 10.70
C SER A 42 6.98 10.00 10.09
N GLN A 43 8.30 9.81 10.02
CA GLN A 43 9.23 10.79 9.43
C GLN A 43 9.16 10.78 7.90
N ARG A 44 9.14 9.58 7.27
CA ARG A 44 9.03 9.45 5.80
C ARG A 44 7.74 10.05 5.29
N VAL A 45 6.61 9.70 5.91
CA VAL A 45 5.28 10.18 5.56
C VAL A 45 5.19 11.70 5.65
N THR A 46 5.63 12.30 6.77
CA THR A 46 5.60 13.77 6.93
C THR A 46 6.45 14.46 5.87
N SER A 47 7.66 13.96 5.59
CA SER A 47 8.53 14.50 4.55
C SER A 47 7.90 14.38 3.16
N ALA A 48 7.32 13.21 2.83
CA ALA A 48 6.67 12.95 1.56
C ALA A 48 5.44 13.86 1.33
N ILE A 49 4.62 14.09 2.36
CA ILE A 49 3.47 15.01 2.28
C ILE A 49 3.95 16.43 1.96
N GLY A 50 4.96 16.92 2.68
CA GLY A 50 5.56 18.24 2.42
C GLY A 50 6.16 18.36 1.02
N ALA A 51 6.94 17.38 0.58
CA ALA A 51 7.55 17.35 -0.75
C ALA A 51 6.51 17.28 -1.88
N SER A 52 5.36 16.64 -1.61
CA SER A 52 4.24 16.56 -2.54
C SER A 52 3.41 17.85 -2.60
N ALA A 53 3.74 18.88 -1.80
CA ALA A 53 2.97 20.10 -1.64
C ALA A 53 1.48 19.85 -1.33
N LEU A 54 1.21 18.82 -0.50
CA LEU A 54 -0.12 18.51 0.02
C LEU A 54 -0.28 19.12 1.40
N PHE A 55 -1.51 19.55 1.69
CA PHE A 55 -1.80 20.19 2.97
C PHE A 55 -1.87 19.17 4.09
N LEU A 56 -1.14 19.44 5.17
CA LEU A 56 -1.25 18.76 6.45
C LEU A 56 -1.35 19.84 7.53
N ASP A 57 -2.44 19.87 8.30
CA ASP A 57 -2.60 20.81 9.39
C ASP A 57 -1.61 20.54 10.53
N ASP A 58 -1.30 21.57 11.31
CA ASP A 58 -0.48 21.44 12.50
C ASP A 58 -1.21 20.65 13.59
N GLY A 59 -0.44 20.06 14.50
CA GLY A 59 -0.95 19.34 15.65
C GLY A 59 -0.57 17.87 15.72
N VAL A 60 -1.25 17.14 16.60
CA VAL A 60 -0.99 15.71 16.83
C VAL A 60 -1.87 14.86 15.96
N LYS A 61 -1.24 13.95 15.20
CA LYS A 61 -1.90 12.90 14.42
C LYS A 61 -1.67 11.56 15.11
N THR A 62 -2.73 10.94 15.60
CA THR A 62 -2.66 9.57 16.13
C THR A 62 -3.16 8.62 15.05
N VAL A 63 -2.27 7.80 14.54
CA VAL A 63 -2.56 6.76 13.54
C VAL A 63 -2.76 5.44 14.27
N ASN A 64 -3.93 4.83 14.14
CA ASN A 64 -4.23 3.51 14.65
C ASN A 64 -4.27 2.50 13.49
N LEU A 65 -3.51 1.42 13.61
CA LEU A 65 -3.51 0.30 12.66
C LEU A 65 -4.29 -0.86 13.27
N ALA A 66 -5.56 -1.00 12.90
CA ALA A 66 -6.44 -2.03 13.42
C ALA A 66 -6.42 -3.32 12.56
N PRO A 67 -6.59 -4.51 13.15
CA PRO A 67 -6.79 -4.79 14.56
C PRO A 67 -5.48 -4.76 15.38
N ALA A 68 -5.57 -4.48 16.69
CA ALA A 68 -4.39 -4.29 17.55
C ALA A 68 -3.63 -5.59 17.92
N ASP A 69 -4.21 -6.75 17.69
CA ASP A 69 -3.61 -8.07 17.95
C ASP A 69 -2.77 -8.59 16.78
N LEU A 70 -2.81 -7.90 15.64
CA LEU A 70 -2.06 -8.23 14.44
C LEU A 70 -0.81 -7.35 14.32
N LYS A 71 0.37 -7.98 14.21
CA LYS A 71 1.62 -7.26 13.98
C LYS A 71 1.66 -6.68 12.56
N LYS A 72 2.04 -5.42 12.42
CA LYS A 72 2.19 -4.72 11.14
C LYS A 72 3.67 -4.58 10.85
N GLU A 73 4.09 -5.11 9.69
CA GLU A 73 5.50 -5.20 9.32
C GLU A 73 5.77 -4.51 7.98
N GLY A 74 6.92 -3.85 7.93
CA GLY A 74 7.47 -3.24 6.72
C GLY A 74 6.86 -1.89 6.33
N PRO A 75 7.44 -1.25 5.30
CA PRO A 75 7.11 0.13 4.92
C PRO A 75 5.87 0.26 4.02
N SER A 76 5.15 -0.84 3.72
CA SER A 76 3.98 -0.84 2.82
C SER A 76 2.81 0.02 3.31
N PHE A 77 2.85 0.44 4.56
CA PHE A 77 1.84 1.30 5.18
C PHE A 77 2.09 2.80 4.97
N ASP A 78 3.23 3.21 4.43
CA ASP A 78 3.56 4.64 4.28
C ASP A 78 2.50 5.39 3.46
N LEU A 79 2.14 4.85 2.29
CA LEU A 79 1.16 5.48 1.41
C LEU A 79 -0.24 5.58 2.05
N PRO A 80 -0.85 4.50 2.59
CA PRO A 80 -2.15 4.60 3.23
C PRO A 80 -2.14 5.47 4.49
N ILE A 81 -1.05 5.51 5.28
CA ILE A 81 -0.91 6.41 6.42
C ILE A 81 -0.90 7.87 5.95
N ALA A 82 -0.10 8.20 4.90
CA ALA A 82 -0.04 9.55 4.35
C ALA A 82 -1.41 10.04 3.88
N LEU A 83 -2.11 9.23 3.10
CA LEU A 83 -3.45 9.55 2.58
C LEU A 83 -4.47 9.74 3.70
N ALA A 84 -4.45 8.87 4.72
CA ALA A 84 -5.34 8.98 5.88
C ALA A 84 -5.03 10.24 6.72
N MET A 85 -3.76 10.62 6.88
CA MET A 85 -3.37 11.86 7.59
C MET A 85 -3.82 13.11 6.83
N ILE A 86 -3.67 13.14 5.50
CA ILE A 86 -4.15 14.24 4.66
C ILE A 86 -5.68 14.35 4.74
N ALA A 87 -6.38 13.20 4.63
CA ALA A 87 -7.84 13.16 4.75
C ALA A 87 -8.34 13.68 6.10
N ALA A 88 -7.67 13.29 7.20
CA ALA A 88 -8.02 13.75 8.56
C ALA A 88 -7.76 15.24 8.80
N SER A 89 -6.93 15.88 7.96
CA SER A 89 -6.63 17.33 8.03
C SER A 89 -7.63 18.17 7.21
N ARG A 90 -8.66 17.55 6.63
CA ARG A 90 -9.64 18.24 5.78
C ARG A 90 -11.02 18.31 6.44
N THR A 91 -11.78 19.33 6.04
CA THR A 91 -13.18 19.50 6.46
C THR A 91 -14.19 18.78 5.56
N LYS A 92 -13.78 18.40 4.34
CA LYS A 92 -14.66 17.68 3.41
C LYS A 92 -14.67 16.18 3.71
N PRO A 93 -15.82 15.51 3.62
CA PRO A 93 -15.89 14.07 3.70
C PRO A 93 -15.00 13.43 2.65
N PHE A 94 -14.26 12.41 3.06
CA PHE A 94 -13.41 11.62 2.19
C PHE A 94 -13.85 10.16 2.28
N ASN A 95 -14.17 9.55 1.16
CA ASN A 95 -14.61 8.17 1.10
C ASN A 95 -13.67 7.34 0.24
N ALA A 96 -12.99 6.38 0.84
CA ALA A 96 -12.17 5.38 0.19
C ALA A 96 -12.43 3.98 0.78
N ASP A 97 -13.67 3.72 1.19
CA ASP A 97 -14.04 2.46 1.87
C ASP A 97 -13.96 1.26 0.95
N ASP A 98 -14.07 1.47 -0.35
CA ASP A 98 -13.90 0.45 -1.37
C ASP A 98 -12.44 0.25 -1.83
N CYS A 99 -11.50 1.07 -1.32
CA CYS A 99 -10.09 1.01 -1.69
C CYS A 99 -9.25 0.24 -0.69
N CYS A 100 -8.37 -0.63 -1.19
CA CYS A 100 -7.18 -1.08 -0.49
C CYS A 100 -5.96 -0.35 -1.06
N VAL A 101 -5.07 0.13 -0.19
CA VAL A 101 -3.91 0.94 -0.60
C VAL A 101 -2.64 0.39 0.02
N VAL A 102 -1.60 0.19 -0.78
CA VAL A 102 -0.27 -0.21 -0.30
C VAL A 102 0.82 0.53 -1.07
N GLY A 103 1.92 0.85 -0.40
CA GLY A 103 3.08 1.49 -1.01
C GLY A 103 4.06 2.03 0.02
N GLU A 104 5.34 1.90 -0.24
CA GLU A 104 6.40 2.61 0.48
C GLU A 104 6.56 4.01 -0.11
N LEU A 105 6.85 5.01 0.71
CA LEU A 105 7.11 6.37 0.25
C LEU A 105 8.61 6.71 0.32
N GLY A 106 9.11 7.30 -0.77
CA GLY A 106 10.33 8.09 -0.72
C GLY A 106 10.10 9.42 -0.02
N LEU A 107 11.15 10.06 0.49
CA LEU A 107 11.07 11.39 1.12
C LEU A 107 10.57 12.47 0.13
N ASP A 108 10.73 12.24 -1.16
CA ASP A 108 10.28 13.07 -2.28
C ASP A 108 8.81 12.85 -2.67
N GLY A 109 8.13 11.91 -2.00
CA GLY A 109 6.74 11.53 -2.30
C GLY A 109 6.60 10.50 -3.41
N ALA A 110 7.69 9.96 -3.97
CA ALA A 110 7.62 8.85 -4.92
C ALA A 110 7.13 7.57 -4.23
N VAL A 111 6.28 6.81 -4.92
CA VAL A 111 5.77 5.51 -4.44
C VAL A 111 6.69 4.39 -4.90
N ARG A 112 7.22 3.64 -3.94
CA ARG A 112 8.19 2.56 -4.16
C ARG A 112 7.53 1.19 -4.07
N PRO A 113 8.08 0.19 -4.81
CA PRO A 113 7.57 -1.17 -4.80
C PRO A 113 7.55 -1.81 -3.41
N VAL A 114 6.54 -2.65 -3.19
CA VAL A 114 6.38 -3.44 -1.96
C VAL A 114 6.29 -4.94 -2.29
N LYS A 115 6.41 -5.79 -1.29
CA LYS A 115 6.37 -7.25 -1.46
C LYS A 115 4.96 -7.80 -1.24
N GLY A 116 4.64 -8.93 -1.91
CA GLY A 116 3.45 -9.74 -1.66
C GLY A 116 2.14 -9.12 -2.12
N VAL A 117 2.19 -8.30 -3.16
CA VAL A 117 1.01 -7.59 -3.67
C VAL A 117 -0.04 -8.56 -4.24
N LEU A 118 0.37 -9.73 -4.73
CA LEU A 118 -0.56 -10.79 -5.16
C LEU A 118 -1.46 -11.24 -4.00
N SER A 119 -0.88 -11.55 -2.84
CA SER A 119 -1.63 -11.95 -1.64
C SER A 119 -2.52 -10.80 -1.13
N ILE A 120 -2.02 -9.57 -1.18
CA ILE A 120 -2.77 -8.38 -0.82
C ILE A 120 -3.99 -8.18 -1.74
N ALA A 121 -3.82 -8.33 -3.05
CA ALA A 121 -4.91 -8.23 -4.03
C ALA A 121 -5.99 -9.29 -3.79
N LEU A 122 -5.57 -10.52 -3.47
CA LEU A 122 -6.49 -11.61 -3.15
C LEU A 122 -7.30 -11.32 -1.88
N GLU A 123 -6.66 -10.83 -0.81
CA GLU A 123 -7.36 -10.47 0.44
C GLU A 123 -8.27 -9.26 0.24
N ALA A 124 -7.82 -8.20 -0.47
CA ALA A 124 -8.64 -7.04 -0.76
C ALA A 124 -9.93 -7.44 -1.50
N LYS A 125 -9.81 -8.28 -2.53
CA LYS A 125 -10.98 -8.85 -3.22
C LYS A 125 -11.88 -9.64 -2.27
N ARG A 126 -11.30 -10.49 -1.40
CA ARG A 126 -12.04 -11.31 -0.42
C ARG A 126 -12.83 -10.45 0.56
N ARG A 127 -12.34 -9.25 0.89
CA ARG A 127 -12.99 -8.25 1.74
C ARG A 127 -14.00 -7.38 0.98
N GLY A 128 -14.20 -7.62 -0.31
CA GLY A 128 -15.15 -6.86 -1.11
C GLY A 128 -14.64 -5.49 -1.53
N ARG A 129 -13.31 -5.25 -1.49
CA ARG A 129 -12.73 -4.04 -2.04
C ARG A 129 -12.79 -4.11 -3.56
N THR A 130 -13.16 -3.02 -4.20
CA THR A 130 -13.29 -2.93 -5.66
C THR A 130 -12.08 -2.31 -6.31
N ARG A 131 -11.35 -1.46 -5.57
CA ARG A 131 -10.17 -0.73 -6.03
C ARG A 131 -8.93 -1.09 -5.20
N LEU A 132 -7.81 -1.30 -5.89
CA LEU A 132 -6.51 -1.56 -5.27
C LEU A 132 -5.47 -0.59 -5.83
N LEU A 133 -4.98 0.33 -4.98
CA LEU A 133 -3.92 1.27 -5.32
C LEU A 133 -2.57 0.65 -4.92
N VAL A 134 -1.70 0.48 -5.91
CA VAL A 134 -0.39 -0.15 -5.74
C VAL A 134 0.71 0.66 -6.43
N PRO A 135 1.96 0.51 -6.01
CA PRO A 135 3.09 1.05 -6.78
C PRO A 135 3.02 0.56 -8.24
N GLU A 136 3.33 1.43 -9.20
CA GLU A 136 3.24 1.10 -10.64
C GLU A 136 3.99 -0.19 -10.97
N ALA A 137 5.17 -0.41 -10.39
CA ALA A 137 5.97 -1.61 -10.61
C ALA A 137 5.28 -2.91 -10.12
N ASN A 138 4.34 -2.82 -9.18
CA ASN A 138 3.59 -3.96 -8.66
C ASN A 138 2.26 -4.21 -9.40
N ALA A 139 1.84 -3.30 -10.27
CA ALA A 139 0.54 -3.43 -10.94
C ALA A 139 0.39 -4.73 -11.76
N PRO A 140 1.42 -5.21 -12.50
CA PRO A 140 1.32 -6.49 -13.21
C PRO A 140 1.07 -7.68 -12.27
N GLU A 141 1.73 -7.72 -11.10
CA GLU A 141 1.55 -8.76 -10.07
C GLU A 141 0.13 -8.74 -9.50
N ALA A 142 -0.37 -7.56 -9.13
CA ALA A 142 -1.70 -7.40 -8.58
C ALA A 142 -2.81 -7.75 -9.58
N ALA A 143 -2.63 -7.37 -10.85
CA ALA A 143 -3.63 -7.55 -11.90
C ALA A 143 -3.80 -9.01 -12.37
N VAL A 144 -3.03 -9.96 -11.81
CA VAL A 144 -3.29 -11.40 -11.96
C VAL A 144 -4.64 -11.79 -11.33
N ILE A 145 -5.07 -11.06 -10.29
CA ILE A 145 -6.33 -11.32 -9.59
C ILE A 145 -7.50 -10.64 -10.32
N ASP A 146 -8.44 -11.45 -10.81
CA ASP A 146 -9.67 -10.93 -11.43
C ASP A 146 -10.65 -10.37 -10.40
N GLY A 147 -11.46 -9.40 -10.83
CA GLY A 147 -12.58 -8.88 -10.05
C GLY A 147 -12.19 -7.83 -9.01
N ILE A 148 -11.00 -7.27 -9.14
CA ILE A 148 -10.56 -6.05 -8.47
C ILE A 148 -9.85 -5.16 -9.48
N GLU A 149 -10.13 -3.86 -9.47
CA GLU A 149 -9.46 -2.89 -10.35
C GLU A 149 -8.14 -2.44 -9.72
N VAL A 150 -7.05 -2.60 -10.46
CA VAL A 150 -5.69 -2.25 -9.99
C VAL A 150 -5.26 -0.92 -10.59
N TYR A 151 -4.94 0.03 -9.72
CA TYR A 151 -4.52 1.38 -10.11
C TYR A 151 -3.04 1.58 -9.84
N PRO A 152 -2.22 1.76 -10.91
CA PRO A 152 -0.77 1.99 -10.77
C PRO A 152 -0.49 3.41 -10.29
N ILE A 153 0.15 3.54 -9.14
CA ILE A 153 0.45 4.83 -8.50
C ILE A 153 1.96 5.08 -8.54
N ARG A 154 2.37 6.28 -8.96
CA ARG A 154 3.76 6.72 -9.05
C ARG A 154 4.18 7.63 -7.90
N SER A 155 3.24 8.45 -7.42
CA SER A 155 3.51 9.42 -6.36
C SER A 155 2.35 9.55 -5.38
N LEU A 156 2.65 10.05 -4.18
CA LEU A 156 1.64 10.39 -3.18
C LEU A 156 0.63 11.41 -3.73
N ARG A 157 1.09 12.39 -4.52
CA ARG A 157 0.21 13.36 -5.16
C ARG A 157 -0.75 12.70 -6.13
N ASP A 158 -0.26 11.78 -7.01
CA ASP A 158 -1.14 11.07 -7.95
C ASP A 158 -2.22 10.28 -7.20
N ALA A 159 -1.84 9.58 -6.13
CA ALA A 159 -2.80 8.82 -5.32
C ALA A 159 -3.88 9.74 -4.71
N TRP A 160 -3.46 10.89 -4.18
CA TRP A 160 -4.37 11.85 -3.58
C TRP A 160 -5.32 12.47 -4.61
N GLU A 161 -4.78 12.99 -5.72
CA GLU A 161 -5.58 13.61 -6.79
C GLU A 161 -6.55 12.61 -7.46
N PHE A 162 -6.14 11.34 -7.57
CA PHE A 162 -7.01 10.26 -8.05
C PHE A 162 -8.17 10.00 -7.09
N LEU A 163 -7.91 9.92 -5.77
CA LEU A 163 -8.95 9.70 -4.77
C LEU A 163 -9.89 10.89 -4.58
N GLU A 164 -9.45 12.10 -4.96
CA GLU A 164 -10.26 13.33 -5.01
C GLU A 164 -10.99 13.50 -6.35
N ASP A 165 -10.90 12.54 -7.27
CA ASP A 165 -11.48 12.60 -8.62
C ASP A 165 -10.94 13.79 -9.48
N ASN A 166 -9.79 14.35 -9.12
CA ASN A 166 -9.17 15.44 -9.86
C ASN A 166 -8.40 14.94 -11.10
N ILE A 167 -7.91 13.70 -11.08
CA ILE A 167 -7.26 13.04 -12.21
C ILE A 167 -7.87 11.65 -12.45
N VAL A 168 -7.77 11.19 -13.69
CA VAL A 168 -8.18 9.84 -14.08
C VAL A 168 -6.94 8.98 -14.29
N ILE A 169 -6.81 7.93 -13.50
CA ILE A 169 -5.81 6.88 -13.71
C ILE A 169 -6.56 5.66 -14.25
N PRO A 170 -6.27 5.17 -15.46
CA PRO A 170 -6.92 3.97 -15.95
C PRO A 170 -6.49 2.74 -15.16
N PRO A 171 -7.40 1.79 -14.88
CA PRO A 171 -7.03 0.54 -14.25
C PRO A 171 -6.06 -0.24 -15.14
N PHE A 172 -5.06 -0.87 -14.52
CA PHE A 172 -4.05 -1.65 -15.20
C PHE A 172 -4.67 -2.91 -15.82
N LYS A 173 -4.46 -3.09 -17.13
CA LYS A 173 -4.94 -4.25 -17.88
C LYS A 173 -3.76 -5.19 -18.16
N LEU A 174 -3.79 -6.38 -17.57
CA LEU A 174 -2.78 -7.40 -17.79
C LEU A 174 -3.07 -8.19 -19.08
N ASP A 175 -2.13 -8.18 -20.01
CA ASP A 175 -2.09 -9.21 -21.04
C ASP A 175 -1.51 -10.51 -20.44
N ARG A 176 -2.41 -11.38 -19.96
CA ARG A 176 -2.04 -12.62 -19.28
C ARG A 176 -1.23 -13.56 -20.18
N ARG A 177 -1.53 -13.60 -21.49
CA ARG A 177 -0.79 -14.49 -22.41
C ARG A 177 0.65 -14.04 -22.53
N ALA A 178 0.88 -12.76 -22.74
CA ALA A 178 2.22 -12.18 -22.79
C ALA A 178 2.95 -12.33 -21.45
N PHE A 179 2.29 -12.06 -20.32
CA PHE A 179 2.87 -12.15 -18.97
C PHE A 179 3.36 -13.56 -18.65
N PHE A 180 2.52 -14.58 -18.83
CA PHE A 180 2.91 -15.97 -18.53
C PHE A 180 3.85 -16.58 -19.58
N SER A 181 3.88 -16.08 -20.82
CA SER A 181 4.83 -16.54 -21.81
C SER A 181 6.23 -15.99 -21.60
N SER A 182 6.37 -14.76 -21.11
CA SER A 182 7.66 -14.14 -20.79
C SER A 182 8.38 -14.77 -19.59
N GLN A 183 7.64 -15.44 -18.70
CA GLN A 183 8.20 -16.12 -17.52
C GLN A 183 8.64 -17.56 -17.76
N LYS A 184 8.57 -18.05 -19.00
CA LYS A 184 8.91 -19.45 -19.32
C LYS A 184 10.41 -19.73 -19.52
N SER A 185 11.30 -18.77 -19.47
CA SER A 185 12.74 -19.02 -19.51
C SER A 185 13.29 -19.01 -18.08
N TYR A 186 13.47 -20.19 -17.52
CA TYR A 186 14.23 -20.37 -16.29
C TYR A 186 15.68 -20.64 -16.67
N ASP A 187 16.62 -19.83 -16.14
CA ASP A 187 18.07 -20.05 -16.32
C ASP A 187 18.59 -21.25 -15.50
N LEU A 188 17.73 -21.85 -14.67
CA LEU A 188 18.04 -22.99 -13.80
C LEU A 188 17.09 -24.15 -14.09
N ASP A 189 17.64 -25.31 -14.46
CA ASP A 189 16.89 -26.55 -14.61
C ASP A 189 17.04 -27.43 -13.36
N PHE A 190 15.94 -28.10 -12.97
CA PHE A 190 15.98 -29.13 -11.91
C PHE A 190 16.98 -30.26 -12.21
N GLU A 191 17.34 -30.47 -13.46
CA GLU A 191 18.39 -31.43 -13.88
C GLU A 191 19.77 -31.07 -13.31
N GLU A 192 20.04 -29.78 -13.05
CA GLU A 192 21.30 -29.28 -12.49
C GLU A 192 21.47 -29.58 -11.00
N VAL A 193 20.41 -29.94 -10.31
CA VAL A 193 20.43 -30.30 -8.88
C VAL A 193 21.09 -31.66 -8.73
N LYS A 194 22.31 -31.69 -8.20
CA LYS A 194 23.06 -32.93 -7.92
C LYS A 194 22.53 -33.59 -6.63
N GLY A 195 22.23 -34.89 -6.70
CA GLY A 195 21.60 -35.63 -5.61
C GLY A 195 20.08 -35.53 -5.62
N GLN A 196 19.44 -35.79 -4.49
CA GLN A 196 17.98 -35.65 -4.33
C GLN A 196 17.14 -36.48 -5.36
N HIS A 197 17.60 -37.66 -5.77
CA HIS A 197 16.98 -38.51 -6.82
C HIS A 197 15.51 -38.92 -6.51
N HIS A 198 15.07 -38.75 -5.27
CA HIS A 198 13.69 -39.03 -4.84
C HIS A 198 12.74 -37.85 -4.99
N VAL A 199 13.25 -36.68 -5.39
CA VAL A 199 12.47 -35.45 -5.55
C VAL A 199 12.41 -34.97 -7.00
N LYS A 200 13.33 -35.51 -7.86
CA LYS A 200 13.35 -35.20 -9.31
C LYS A 200 12.20 -35.82 -10.06
#